data_fcde5d835339eb49517ab69998410fb2
#
_entry.id   fcde5d835339eb49517ab69998410fb2
#
_cell.length_a   1.000
_cell.length_b   1.000
_cell.length_c   1.000
_cell.angle_alpha   90.00
_cell.angle_beta   90.00
_cell.angle_gamma   90.00
#
_symmetry.space_group_name_H-M   'P 1'
#
loop_
_entity.id
_entity.type
_entity.pdbx_description
1 polymer ?
#
loop_
_entity_poly.entity_id
_entity_poly.type
_entity_poly.pdbx_seq_one_letter_code
_entity_poly.pdbx_strand_id
1 'polypeptide(L)'
;MVAWLVLLMVMIVGYDVMMRYLFHSGSVALQELEWHLFALIFLLGTPYTLKHDSHVRVDIFYKSQRVSDRQRAWIDLFGGLFLLVPFCLLIIISSIPFVTSSFIAGEGSPDPGGLPWRFLLKAVIPLGFSMLLLQGVADMLRCIFVLRQKKD
;
A
#
# COMPACT_ATOMS: atom_id res chain seq x y z
N MET A 1 -0.91 13.39 -4.31
CA MET A 1 -1.06 12.41 -5.41
C MET A 1 -2.20 11.44 -5.15
N VAL A 2 -2.20 10.69 -4.04
CA VAL A 2 -3.26 9.69 -3.75
C VAL A 2 -4.68 10.27 -3.77
N ALA A 3 -4.89 11.49 -3.25
CA ALA A 3 -6.20 12.15 -3.27
C ALA A 3 -6.78 12.33 -4.69
N TRP A 4 -5.95 12.62 -5.69
CA TRP A 4 -6.39 12.73 -7.08
C TRP A 4 -6.79 11.38 -7.67
N LEU A 5 -6.11 10.29 -7.27
CA LEU A 5 -6.51 8.93 -7.66
C LEU A 5 -7.85 8.54 -7.06
N VAL A 6 -8.11 8.93 -5.80
CA VAL A 6 -9.42 8.74 -5.16
C VAL A 6 -10.51 9.50 -5.92
N LEU A 7 -10.28 10.77 -6.24
CA LEU A 7 -11.24 11.56 -7.02
C LEU A 7 -11.53 10.91 -8.38
N LEU A 8 -10.47 10.50 -9.09
CA LEU A 8 -10.60 9.81 -10.38
C LEU A 8 -11.41 8.51 -10.24
N MET A 9 -11.12 7.71 -9.23
CA MET A 9 -11.85 6.48 -8.95
C MET A 9 -13.35 6.75 -8.71
N VAL A 10 -13.68 7.75 -7.88
CA VAL A 10 -15.08 8.12 -7.60
C VAL A 10 -15.80 8.56 -8.87
N MET A 11 -15.14 9.31 -9.75
CA MET A 11 -15.73 9.73 -11.03
C MET A 11 -15.97 8.55 -11.97
N ILE A 12 -15.05 7.60 -12.04
CA ILE A 12 -15.19 6.40 -12.89
C ILE A 12 -16.31 5.51 -12.36
N VAL A 13 -16.35 5.24 -11.05
CA VAL A 13 -17.42 4.47 -10.41
C VAL A 13 -18.80 5.13 -10.66
N GLY A 14 -18.88 6.44 -10.46
CA GLY A 14 -20.12 7.20 -10.71
C GLY A 14 -20.58 7.10 -12.17
N TYR A 15 -19.64 7.19 -13.11
CA TYR A 15 -19.90 7.05 -14.54
C TYR A 15 -20.38 5.62 -14.88
N ASP A 16 -19.67 4.57 -14.41
CA ASP A 16 -20.06 3.17 -14.68
C ASP A 16 -21.44 2.84 -14.12
N VAL A 17 -21.73 3.30 -12.89
CA VAL A 17 -23.05 3.13 -12.27
C VAL A 17 -24.14 3.84 -13.09
N MET A 18 -23.90 5.08 -13.51
CA MET A 18 -24.86 5.83 -14.34
C MET A 18 -25.11 5.13 -15.68
N MET A 19 -24.08 4.67 -16.38
CA MET A 19 -24.21 3.96 -17.65
C MET A 19 -24.98 2.66 -17.49
N ARG A 20 -24.72 1.92 -16.41
CA ARG A 20 -25.38 0.66 -16.12
C ARG A 20 -26.85 0.80 -15.81
N TYR A 21 -27.25 1.79 -15.03
CA TYR A 21 -28.64 1.94 -14.62
C TYR A 21 -29.50 2.75 -15.61
N LEU A 22 -28.94 3.77 -16.30
CA LEU A 22 -29.70 4.57 -17.26
C LEU A 22 -29.69 3.99 -18.67
N PHE A 23 -28.55 3.43 -19.10
CA PHE A 23 -28.35 2.96 -20.48
C PHE A 23 -28.30 1.44 -20.59
N HIS A 24 -28.40 0.71 -19.46
CA HIS A 24 -28.31 -0.76 -19.41
C HIS A 24 -27.03 -1.29 -20.10
N SER A 25 -25.96 -0.50 -20.10
CA SER A 25 -24.66 -0.82 -20.68
C SER A 25 -23.60 -0.76 -19.59
N GLY A 26 -22.93 -1.90 -19.36
CA GLY A 26 -21.78 -1.99 -18.44
C GLY A 26 -20.50 -2.26 -19.24
N SER A 27 -19.37 -1.73 -18.78
CA SER A 27 -18.06 -2.00 -19.37
C SER A 27 -17.19 -2.79 -18.40
N VAL A 28 -16.75 -3.99 -18.82
CA VAL A 28 -15.81 -4.80 -18.05
C VAL A 28 -14.50 -4.03 -17.82
N ALA A 29 -14.02 -3.29 -18.83
CA ALA A 29 -12.81 -2.49 -18.69
C ALA A 29 -12.92 -1.40 -17.61
N LEU A 30 -14.08 -0.74 -17.46
CA LEU A 30 -14.29 0.26 -16.40
C LEU A 30 -14.29 -0.39 -15.02
N GLN A 31 -14.96 -1.53 -14.84
CA GLN A 31 -14.94 -2.27 -13.58
C GLN A 31 -13.52 -2.75 -13.22
N GLU A 32 -12.76 -3.20 -14.21
CA GLU A 32 -11.37 -3.56 -13.99
C GLU A 32 -10.52 -2.34 -13.61
N LEU A 33 -10.74 -1.19 -14.24
CA LEU A 33 -10.04 0.04 -13.93
C LEU A 33 -10.33 0.52 -12.49
N GLU A 34 -11.56 0.34 -11.99
CA GLU A 34 -11.93 0.68 -10.61
C GLU A 34 -11.05 -0.05 -9.60
N TRP A 35 -10.98 -1.38 -9.68
CA TRP A 35 -10.15 -2.12 -8.73
C TRP A 35 -8.64 -1.98 -8.97
N HIS A 36 -8.20 -1.62 -10.19
CA HIS A 36 -6.81 -1.21 -10.44
C HIS A 36 -6.48 0.09 -9.70
N LEU A 37 -7.35 1.10 -9.79
CA LEU A 37 -7.19 2.36 -9.07
C LEU A 37 -7.25 2.15 -7.55
N PHE A 38 -8.16 1.29 -7.08
CA PHE A 38 -8.23 0.95 -5.67
C PHE A 38 -6.92 0.33 -5.17
N ALA A 39 -6.34 -0.62 -5.92
CA ALA A 39 -5.06 -1.23 -5.57
C ALA A 39 -3.91 -0.21 -5.56
N LEU A 40 -3.86 0.71 -6.53
CA LEU A 40 -2.90 1.81 -6.57
C LEU A 40 -3.03 2.73 -5.35
N ILE A 41 -4.25 3.15 -5.01
CA ILE A 41 -4.54 4.02 -3.86
C ILE A 41 -4.09 3.33 -2.58
N PHE A 42 -4.41 2.05 -2.40
CA PHE A 42 -4.07 1.29 -1.22
C PHE A 42 -2.54 1.10 -1.08
N LEU A 43 -1.89 0.61 -2.12
CA LEU A 43 -0.46 0.29 -2.09
C LEU A 43 0.42 1.55 -1.98
N LEU A 44 0.08 2.63 -2.69
CA LEU A 44 0.83 3.89 -2.62
C LEU A 44 0.45 4.74 -1.41
N GLY A 45 -0.74 4.55 -0.87
CA GLY A 45 -1.20 5.23 0.36
C GLY A 45 -0.57 4.67 1.62
N THR A 46 -0.25 3.38 1.67
CA THR A 46 0.29 2.71 2.86
C THR A 46 1.59 3.34 3.40
N PRO A 47 2.62 3.67 2.58
CA PRO A 47 3.80 4.37 3.08
C PRO A 47 3.50 5.76 3.63
N TYR A 48 2.52 6.45 3.05
CA TYR A 48 2.08 7.76 3.51
C TYR A 48 1.43 7.70 4.90
N THR A 49 0.55 6.71 5.12
CA THR A 49 -0.08 6.50 6.44
C THR A 49 0.94 6.11 7.50
N LEU A 50 1.96 5.31 7.15
CA LEU A 50 3.07 5.00 8.05
C LEU A 50 3.82 6.27 8.47
N LYS A 51 4.18 7.12 7.51
CA LYS A 51 4.90 8.39 7.74
C LYS A 51 4.16 9.33 8.70
N HIS A 52 2.83 9.36 8.65
CA HIS A 52 2.01 10.28 9.44
C HIS A 52 1.47 9.67 10.74
N ASP A 53 2.02 8.53 11.19
CA ASP A 53 1.56 7.80 12.39
C ASP A 53 0.05 7.50 12.40
N SER A 54 -0.56 7.46 11.21
CA SER A 54 -2.00 7.25 11.03
C SER A 54 -2.38 5.76 10.98
N HIS A 55 -1.45 4.86 11.32
CA HIS A 55 -1.75 3.43 11.43
C HIS A 55 -2.63 3.14 12.65
N VAL A 56 -3.55 2.21 12.48
CA VAL A 56 -4.32 1.64 13.59
C VAL A 56 -3.33 0.93 14.53
N ARG A 57 -2.99 1.60 15.63
CA ARG A 57 -2.19 1.03 16.71
C ARG A 57 -3.14 0.61 17.83
N VAL A 58 -2.73 -0.34 18.64
CA VAL A 58 -3.45 -0.68 19.86
C VAL A 58 -3.18 0.43 20.89
N ASP A 59 -3.85 1.57 20.69
CA ASP A 59 -3.67 2.81 21.44
C ASP A 59 -3.82 2.65 22.96
N ILE A 60 -4.61 1.63 23.37
CA ILE A 60 -4.86 1.30 24.80
C ILE A 60 -3.54 1.02 25.54
N PHE A 61 -2.62 0.30 24.93
CA PHE A 61 -1.30 0.02 25.51
C PHE A 61 -0.28 1.11 25.20
N TYR A 62 -0.31 1.65 23.96
CA TYR A 62 0.70 2.58 23.48
C TYR A 62 0.56 4.01 24.06
N LYS A 63 -0.67 4.50 24.25
CA LYS A 63 -0.99 5.81 24.85
C LYS A 63 -1.12 5.77 26.37
N SER A 64 -0.93 4.62 27.02
CA SER A 64 -0.93 4.54 28.46
C SER A 64 0.15 5.47 29.05
N GLN A 65 -0.20 6.27 30.08
CA GLN A 65 0.75 7.12 30.81
C GLN A 65 1.90 6.35 31.47
N ARG A 66 1.79 5.01 31.52
CA ARG A 66 2.81 4.13 32.11
C ARG A 66 3.96 3.80 31.14
N VAL A 67 3.81 4.07 29.83
CA VAL A 67 4.82 3.74 28.82
C VAL A 67 5.66 4.99 28.51
N SER A 68 6.95 4.95 28.87
CA SER A 68 7.91 6.02 28.55
C SER A 68 8.15 6.11 27.05
N ASP A 69 8.48 7.33 26.54
CA ASP A 69 8.85 7.56 25.13
C ASP A 69 10.00 6.64 24.66
N ARG A 70 10.92 6.30 25.57
CA ARG A 70 12.01 5.36 25.29
C ARG A 70 11.50 3.93 25.06
N GLN A 71 10.51 3.50 25.83
CA GLN A 71 9.90 2.18 25.65
C GLN A 71 9.11 2.11 24.34
N ARG A 72 8.41 3.19 23.99
CA ARG A 72 7.73 3.31 22.69
C ARG A 72 8.72 3.20 21.53
N ALA A 73 9.84 3.93 21.58
CA ALA A 73 10.88 3.88 20.56
C ALA A 73 11.48 2.46 20.40
N TRP A 74 11.63 1.71 21.50
CA TRP A 74 12.06 0.32 21.44
C TRP A 74 11.00 -0.60 20.81
N ILE A 75 9.74 -0.45 21.17
CA ILE A 75 8.63 -1.23 20.58
C ILE A 75 8.55 -1.00 19.08
N ASP A 76 8.62 0.27 18.64
CA ASP A 76 8.57 0.64 17.22
C ASP A 76 9.79 0.11 16.46
N LEU A 77 10.98 0.17 17.06
CA LEU A 77 12.20 -0.35 16.47
C LEU A 77 12.15 -1.88 16.30
N PHE A 78 11.74 -2.61 17.33
CA PHE A 78 11.61 -4.07 17.26
C PHE A 78 10.49 -4.51 16.31
N GLY A 79 9.34 -3.85 16.36
CA GLY A 79 8.22 -4.09 15.43
C GLY A 79 8.63 -3.83 13.98
N GLY A 80 9.32 -2.71 13.72
CA GLY A 80 9.85 -2.39 12.40
C GLY A 80 10.85 -3.44 11.91
N LEU A 81 11.82 -3.81 12.74
CA LEU A 81 12.89 -4.73 12.36
C LEU A 81 12.42 -6.18 12.18
N PHE A 82 11.60 -6.69 13.09
CA PHE A 82 11.23 -8.11 13.12
C PHE A 82 9.91 -8.44 12.40
N LEU A 83 9.02 -7.46 12.24
CA LEU A 83 7.73 -7.68 11.57
C LEU A 83 7.70 -6.98 10.20
N LEU A 84 7.92 -5.66 10.15
CA LEU A 84 7.74 -4.89 8.91
C LEU A 84 8.81 -5.24 7.87
N VAL A 85 10.09 -5.25 8.25
CA VAL A 85 11.19 -5.53 7.30
C VAL A 85 11.08 -6.92 6.68
N PRO A 86 11.01 -8.03 7.45
CA PRO A 86 10.92 -9.36 6.87
C PRO A 86 9.64 -9.57 6.06
N PHE A 87 8.51 -8.98 6.49
CA PHE A 87 7.27 -9.03 5.75
C PHE A 87 7.37 -8.32 4.40
N CYS A 88 7.89 -7.09 4.36
CA CYS A 88 8.10 -6.36 3.11
C CYS A 88 9.05 -7.10 2.17
N LEU A 89 10.17 -7.61 2.67
CA LEU A 89 11.13 -8.37 1.86
C LEU A 89 10.51 -9.65 1.30
N LEU A 90 9.74 -10.38 2.10
CA LEU A 90 9.03 -11.57 1.65
C LEU A 90 8.09 -11.24 0.50
N ILE A 91 7.27 -10.19 0.62
CA ILE A 91 6.33 -9.79 -0.43
C ILE A 91 7.08 -9.32 -1.69
N ILE A 92 8.14 -8.49 -1.54
CA ILE A 92 8.93 -8.02 -2.67
C ILE A 92 9.53 -9.20 -3.44
N ILE A 93 10.21 -10.11 -2.75
CA ILE A 93 10.86 -11.27 -3.37
C ILE A 93 9.83 -12.19 -4.04
N SER A 94 8.72 -12.48 -3.38
CA SER A 94 7.66 -13.35 -3.91
C SER A 94 6.91 -12.72 -5.08
N SER A 95 6.82 -11.39 -5.16
CA SER A 95 6.13 -10.69 -6.24
C SER A 95 6.95 -10.58 -7.53
N ILE A 96 8.28 -10.64 -7.47
CA ILE A 96 9.14 -10.57 -8.67
C ILE A 96 8.79 -11.66 -9.70
N PRO A 97 8.79 -12.98 -9.37
CA PRO A 97 8.44 -14.02 -10.33
C PRO A 97 6.98 -13.89 -10.80
N PHE A 98 6.08 -13.41 -9.96
CA PHE A 98 4.69 -13.17 -10.30
C PHE A 98 4.51 -12.07 -11.36
N VAL A 99 5.29 -10.99 -11.27
CA VAL A 99 5.31 -9.89 -12.27
C VAL A 99 5.99 -10.35 -13.55
N THR A 100 7.14 -11.01 -13.45
CA THR A 100 7.91 -11.45 -14.62
C THR A 100 7.17 -12.50 -15.44
N SER A 101 6.53 -13.47 -14.80
CA SER A 101 5.71 -14.48 -15.52
C SER A 101 4.53 -13.83 -16.24
N SER A 102 3.86 -12.87 -15.61
CA SER A 102 2.75 -12.12 -16.22
C SER A 102 3.22 -11.27 -17.42
N PHE A 103 4.41 -10.66 -17.31
CA PHE A 103 5.00 -9.89 -18.40
C PHE A 103 5.38 -10.76 -19.59
N ILE A 104 6.05 -11.90 -19.35
CA ILE A 104 6.46 -12.85 -20.40
C ILE A 104 5.25 -13.45 -21.10
N ALA A 105 4.21 -13.78 -20.34
CA ALA A 105 2.97 -14.34 -20.88
C ALA A 105 2.11 -13.31 -21.64
N GLY A 106 2.44 -12.00 -21.57
CA GLY A 106 1.60 -10.94 -22.13
C GLY A 106 0.18 -10.94 -21.55
N GLU A 107 0.07 -11.22 -20.24
CA GLU A 107 -1.20 -11.50 -19.58
C GLU A 107 -2.17 -10.32 -19.68
N GLY A 108 -3.31 -10.57 -20.32
CA GLY A 108 -4.46 -9.67 -20.39
C GLY A 108 -5.59 -10.09 -19.44
N SER A 109 -6.71 -9.41 -19.50
CA SER A 109 -7.91 -9.83 -18.77
C SER A 109 -8.44 -11.15 -19.30
N PRO A 110 -8.91 -12.09 -18.44
CA PRO A 110 -9.63 -13.28 -18.85
C PRO A 110 -11.04 -12.94 -19.35
N ASP A 111 -11.57 -11.78 -19.02
CA ASP A 111 -12.91 -11.36 -19.37
C ASP A 111 -12.94 -10.65 -20.73
N PRO A 112 -13.89 -10.97 -21.63
CA PRO A 112 -14.03 -10.29 -22.90
C PRO A 112 -14.27 -8.78 -22.72
N GLY A 113 -13.41 -7.96 -23.35
CA GLY A 113 -13.48 -6.49 -23.24
C GLY A 113 -12.81 -5.91 -22.00
N GLY A 114 -12.07 -6.71 -21.22
CA GLY A 114 -11.27 -6.24 -20.09
C GLY A 114 -9.95 -5.58 -20.49
N LEU A 115 -9.20 -5.10 -19.51
CA LEU A 115 -7.97 -4.34 -19.73
C LEU A 115 -6.78 -5.25 -20.11
N PRO A 116 -5.95 -4.81 -21.07
CA PRO A 116 -4.69 -5.46 -21.36
C PRO A 116 -3.64 -5.13 -20.27
N TRP A 117 -2.49 -5.81 -20.33
CA TRP A 117 -1.30 -5.49 -19.53
C TRP A 117 -1.47 -5.59 -18.00
N ARG A 118 -2.04 -6.68 -17.55
CA ARG A 118 -2.18 -6.97 -16.11
C ARG A 118 -0.87 -6.93 -15.32
N PHE A 119 0.27 -7.14 -15.99
CA PHE A 119 1.58 -7.04 -15.36
C PHE A 119 1.86 -5.67 -14.74
N LEU A 120 1.27 -4.58 -15.29
CA LEU A 120 1.43 -3.23 -14.73
C LEU A 120 0.86 -3.14 -13.31
N LEU A 121 -0.35 -3.67 -13.11
CA LEU A 121 -0.95 -3.71 -11.78
C LEU A 121 -0.14 -4.59 -10.82
N LYS A 122 0.31 -5.76 -11.30
CA LYS A 122 1.15 -6.65 -10.51
C LYS A 122 2.46 -5.99 -10.09
N ALA A 123 3.06 -5.15 -10.97
CA ALA A 123 4.28 -4.40 -10.67
C ALA A 123 4.12 -3.33 -9.57
N VAL A 124 2.89 -2.86 -9.33
CA VAL A 124 2.62 -1.93 -8.22
C VAL A 124 2.83 -2.59 -6.85
N ILE A 125 2.69 -3.91 -6.76
CA ILE A 125 2.89 -4.64 -5.50
C ILE A 125 4.34 -4.47 -4.99
N PRO A 126 5.38 -4.91 -5.72
CA PRO A 126 6.75 -4.73 -5.25
C PRO A 126 7.14 -3.25 -5.10
N LEU A 127 6.58 -2.35 -5.94
CA LEU A 127 6.81 -0.92 -5.82
C LEU A 127 6.25 -0.37 -4.50
N GLY A 128 4.99 -0.64 -4.18
CA GLY A 128 4.35 -0.18 -2.95
C GLY A 128 5.05 -0.70 -1.70
N PHE A 129 5.39 -2.00 -1.67
CA PHE A 129 6.13 -2.59 -0.55
C PHE A 129 7.56 -2.10 -0.44
N SER A 130 8.22 -1.76 -1.55
CA SER A 130 9.53 -1.11 -1.52
C SER A 130 9.46 0.30 -0.91
N MET A 131 8.46 1.09 -1.27
CA MET A 131 8.23 2.40 -0.65
C MET A 131 7.89 2.28 0.84
N LEU A 132 7.09 1.28 1.23
CA LEU A 132 6.77 0.99 2.62
C LEU A 132 8.02 0.58 3.42
N LEU A 133 8.88 -0.24 2.83
CA LEU A 133 10.15 -0.65 3.43
C LEU A 133 11.08 0.56 3.65
N LEU A 134 11.21 1.43 2.65
CA LEU A 134 12.03 2.66 2.76
C LEU A 134 11.50 3.57 3.88
N GLN A 135 10.18 3.75 3.96
CA GLN A 135 9.58 4.54 5.04
C GLN A 135 9.82 3.89 6.41
N GLY A 136 9.64 2.57 6.53
CA GLY A 136 9.90 1.83 7.76
C GLY A 136 11.36 1.94 8.23
N VAL A 137 12.32 1.88 7.30
CA VAL A 137 13.74 2.11 7.61
C VAL A 137 13.96 3.56 8.11
N ALA A 138 13.33 4.55 7.48
CA ALA A 138 13.43 5.94 7.91
C ALA A 138 12.89 6.14 9.34
N ASP A 139 11.78 5.49 9.69
CA ASP A 139 11.19 5.57 11.03
C ASP A 139 12.05 4.84 12.07
N MET A 140 12.63 3.68 11.74
CA MET A 140 13.59 3.00 12.62
C MET A 140 14.83 3.85 12.90
N LEU A 141 15.37 4.55 11.88
CA LEU A 141 16.47 5.48 12.08
C LEU A 141 16.09 6.62 13.03
N ARG A 142 14.90 7.19 12.91
CA ARG A 142 14.39 8.21 13.86
C ARG A 142 14.32 7.67 15.28
N CYS A 143 13.80 6.45 15.48
CA CYS A 143 13.76 5.80 16.80
C CYS A 143 15.17 5.67 17.40
N ILE A 144 16.16 5.27 16.61
CA ILE A 144 17.55 5.17 17.04
C ILE A 144 18.11 6.55 17.47
N PHE A 145 17.81 7.61 16.72
CA PHE A 145 18.22 8.97 17.11
C PHE A 145 17.61 9.40 18.44
N VAL A 146 16.33 9.18 18.66
CA VAL A 146 15.64 9.47 19.93
C VAL A 146 16.27 8.71 21.09
N LEU A 147 16.62 7.44 20.88
CA LEU A 147 17.26 6.60 21.90
C LEU A 147 18.69 7.05 22.24
N ARG A 148 19.41 7.69 21.31
CA ARG A 148 20.76 8.23 21.52
C ARG A 148 20.75 9.58 22.24
N GLN A 149 19.86 10.50 21.84
CA GLN A 149 19.80 11.85 22.43
C GLN A 149 19.42 11.88 23.92
N LYS A 150 18.68 10.88 24.42
CA LYS A 150 18.32 10.77 25.85
C LYS A 150 19.36 10.01 26.70
N LYS A 151 20.58 9.82 26.21
CA LYS A 151 21.65 9.14 26.95
C LYS A 151 22.63 10.12 27.58
N ASP A 152 22.53 11.41 27.21
CA ASP A 152 23.19 12.55 27.83
C ASP A 152 22.22 13.27 28.78
#